data_e5fb8c9e3dc8d13ede5fa27b9e2e1b84
#
_entry.id   e5fb8c9e3dc8d13ede5fa27b9e2e1b84
#
_cell.length_a   1.000
_cell.length_b   1.000
_cell.length_c   1.000
_cell.angle_alpha   90.00
_cell.angle_beta   90.00
_cell.angle_gamma   90.00
#
_symmetry.space_group_name_H-M   'P 1'
#
loop_
_entity.id
_entity.type
_entity.pdbx_description
1 polymer ?
#
loop_
_entity_poly.entity_id
_entity_poly.type
_entity_poly.pdbx_seq_one_letter_code
_entity_poly.pdbx_strand_id
1 'polypeptide(L)'
;FTEQLLAQIDAKGVRRATVNLHVGAGTFQPVRADNIEEHVMHSEYVEVREDVCAAVRAARQRGGRVVAIGTTAVRSLETASRETGTIQPFYGDTDIFIYPGYRFRSVDALLTNFHLPESTLLMLVCAFAGKALIMQAYAEAIAEGYRFFSYGDAMFITPFITPLITPFITPEPELQEK
;
A
#
# COMPACT_ATOMS: atom_id res chain seq x y z
N PHE A 1 7.71 -7.76 -13.67
CA PHE A 1 8.06 -9.08 -13.10
C PHE A 1 8.31 -10.07 -14.23
N THR A 2 9.56 -10.52 -14.35
CA THR A 2 9.95 -11.57 -15.30
C THR A 2 9.76 -12.95 -14.67
N GLU A 3 9.68 -14.00 -15.48
CA GLU A 3 9.63 -15.39 -14.98
C GLU A 3 10.84 -15.72 -14.09
N GLN A 4 12.02 -15.22 -14.46
CA GLN A 4 13.23 -15.39 -13.66
C GLN A 4 13.11 -14.75 -12.27
N LEU A 5 12.56 -13.53 -12.17
CA LEU A 5 12.33 -12.87 -10.88
C LEU A 5 11.30 -13.63 -10.04
N LEU A 6 10.22 -14.10 -10.66
CA LEU A 6 9.21 -14.90 -9.98
C LEU A 6 9.79 -16.21 -9.45
N ALA A 7 10.63 -16.90 -10.22
CA ALA A 7 11.34 -18.10 -9.76
C ALA A 7 12.28 -17.81 -8.58
N GLN A 8 12.97 -16.67 -8.58
CA GLN A 8 13.83 -16.26 -7.45
C GLN A 8 13.02 -15.97 -6.18
N ILE A 9 11.83 -15.37 -6.33
CA ILE A 9 10.90 -15.10 -5.22
C ILE A 9 10.42 -16.43 -4.62
N ASP A 10 10.01 -17.38 -5.48
CA ASP A 10 9.58 -18.71 -5.07
C ASP A 10 10.69 -19.49 -4.36
N ALA A 11 11.94 -19.43 -4.88
CA ALA A 11 13.11 -20.06 -4.28
C ALA A 11 13.44 -19.52 -2.87
N LYS A 12 13.03 -18.29 -2.56
CA LYS A 12 13.11 -17.70 -1.21
C LYS A 12 11.97 -18.11 -0.28
N GLY A 13 11.05 -18.96 -0.72
CA GLY A 13 9.90 -19.42 0.04
C GLY A 13 8.78 -18.37 0.17
N VAL A 14 8.80 -17.32 -0.63
CA VAL A 14 7.73 -16.32 -0.67
C VAL A 14 6.55 -16.88 -1.46
N ARG A 15 5.38 -16.93 -0.83
CA ARG A 15 4.16 -17.39 -1.49
C ARG A 15 3.55 -16.27 -2.32
N ARG A 16 3.04 -16.63 -3.48
CA ARG A 16 2.32 -15.71 -4.38
C ARG A 16 0.84 -16.06 -4.42
N ALA A 17 0.00 -15.05 -4.49
CA ALA A 17 -1.43 -15.17 -4.71
C ALA A 17 -1.89 -14.05 -5.67
N THR A 18 -2.96 -14.28 -6.41
CA THR A 18 -3.47 -13.32 -7.41
C THR A 18 -4.91 -12.97 -7.13
N VAL A 19 -5.23 -11.68 -7.30
CA VAL A 19 -6.59 -11.13 -7.24
C VAL A 19 -7.01 -10.67 -8.64
N ASN A 20 -8.30 -10.66 -8.91
CA ASN A 20 -8.86 -10.09 -10.13
C ASN A 20 -9.58 -8.79 -9.80
N LEU A 21 -9.34 -7.77 -10.62
CA LEU A 21 -10.08 -6.52 -10.59
C LEU A 21 -10.33 -6.08 -12.03
N HIS A 22 -11.57 -5.80 -12.35
CA HIS A 22 -11.97 -5.27 -13.65
C HIS A 22 -11.85 -3.75 -13.61
N VAL A 23 -10.71 -3.25 -14.10
CA VAL A 23 -10.37 -1.84 -14.03
C VAL A 23 -11.29 -1.03 -14.95
N GLY A 24 -12.01 -0.07 -14.38
CA GLY A 24 -12.78 0.91 -15.13
C GLY A 24 -11.93 2.10 -15.60
N ALA A 25 -12.34 2.74 -16.68
CA ALA A 25 -11.65 3.92 -17.22
C ALA A 25 -11.57 5.09 -16.20
N GLY A 26 -12.49 5.13 -15.24
CA GLY A 26 -12.55 6.16 -14.21
C GLY A 26 -11.39 6.16 -13.21
N THR A 27 -10.72 5.02 -13.01
CA THR A 27 -9.60 4.90 -12.05
C THR A 27 -8.42 5.82 -12.37
N PHE A 28 -8.26 6.18 -13.63
CA PHE A 28 -7.16 7.04 -14.09
C PHE A 28 -7.58 8.50 -14.30
N GLN A 29 -8.84 8.85 -13.99
CA GLN A 29 -9.32 10.22 -14.10
C GLN A 29 -8.78 11.07 -12.93
N PRO A 30 -8.39 12.33 -13.18
CA PRO A 30 -8.04 13.25 -12.11
C PRO A 30 -9.22 13.50 -11.17
N VAL A 31 -8.92 13.67 -9.89
CA VAL A 31 -9.91 14.12 -8.91
C VAL A 31 -10.31 15.56 -9.23
N ARG A 32 -11.60 15.81 -9.44
CA ARG A 32 -12.13 17.12 -9.80
C ARG A 32 -12.94 17.78 -8.67
N ALA A 33 -13.04 17.12 -7.52
CA ALA A 33 -13.77 17.64 -6.38
C ALA A 33 -12.87 18.63 -5.60
N ASP A 34 -13.43 19.78 -5.21
CA ASP A 34 -12.75 20.74 -4.34
C ASP A 34 -12.58 20.17 -2.92
N ASN A 35 -13.49 19.33 -2.50
CA ASN A 35 -13.43 18.58 -1.25
C ASN A 35 -13.28 17.09 -1.55
N ILE A 36 -12.23 16.47 -1.00
CA ILE A 36 -11.92 15.05 -1.21
C ILE A 36 -13.06 14.12 -0.79
N GLU A 37 -13.82 14.50 0.23
CA GLU A 37 -14.96 13.73 0.75
C GLU A 37 -16.14 13.67 -0.23
N GLU A 38 -16.20 14.61 -1.17
CA GLU A 38 -17.23 14.68 -2.21
C GLU A 38 -16.86 13.87 -3.47
N HIS A 39 -15.63 13.35 -3.51
CA HIS A 39 -15.18 12.56 -4.66
C HIS A 39 -15.89 11.21 -4.70
N VAL A 40 -16.61 10.96 -5.79
CA VAL A 40 -17.28 9.68 -6.05
C VAL A 40 -16.35 8.78 -6.84
N MET A 41 -15.94 7.67 -6.21
CA MET A 41 -15.15 6.64 -6.89
C MET A 41 -16.02 5.87 -7.87
N HIS A 42 -15.48 5.60 -9.05
CA HIS A 42 -16.10 4.66 -9.98
C HIS A 42 -16.08 3.25 -9.41
N SER A 43 -17.20 2.56 -9.55
CA SER A 43 -17.32 1.17 -9.15
C SER A 43 -16.52 0.25 -10.07
N GLU A 44 -15.80 -0.70 -9.49
CA GLU A 44 -15.02 -1.73 -10.18
C GLU A 44 -15.29 -3.10 -9.58
N TYR A 45 -15.44 -4.12 -10.41
CA TYR A 45 -15.69 -5.46 -9.94
C TYR A 45 -14.40 -6.14 -9.47
N VAL A 46 -14.43 -6.71 -8.27
CA VAL A 46 -13.30 -7.35 -7.59
C VAL A 46 -13.62 -8.80 -7.26
N GLU A 47 -12.63 -9.66 -7.44
CA GLU A 47 -12.67 -11.05 -6.98
C GLU A 47 -11.45 -11.34 -6.09
N VAL A 48 -11.72 -11.64 -4.83
CA VAL A 48 -10.74 -12.16 -3.87
C VAL A 48 -11.21 -13.52 -3.41
N ARG A 49 -10.55 -14.57 -3.91
CA ARG A 49 -10.94 -15.95 -3.64
C ARG A 49 -10.46 -16.43 -2.26
N GLU A 50 -11.04 -17.54 -1.80
CA GLU A 50 -10.67 -18.13 -0.50
C GLU A 50 -9.19 -18.57 -0.46
N ASP A 51 -8.62 -19.04 -1.55
CA ASP A 51 -7.19 -19.40 -1.58
C ASP A 51 -6.26 -18.20 -1.29
N VAL A 52 -6.62 -17.00 -1.78
CA VAL A 52 -5.94 -15.73 -1.46
C VAL A 52 -6.09 -15.39 0.02
N CYS A 53 -7.33 -15.48 0.54
CA CYS A 53 -7.61 -15.21 1.94
C CYS A 53 -6.83 -16.15 2.88
N ALA A 54 -6.80 -17.44 2.55
CA ALA A 54 -6.03 -18.44 3.28
C ALA A 54 -4.53 -18.14 3.24
N ALA A 55 -3.99 -17.71 2.09
CA ALA A 55 -2.58 -17.34 1.96
C ALA A 55 -2.22 -16.13 2.83
N VAL A 56 -3.06 -15.09 2.84
CA VAL A 56 -2.90 -13.89 3.68
C VAL A 56 -2.94 -14.25 5.17
N ARG A 57 -3.96 -15.01 5.60
CA ARG A 57 -4.08 -15.46 7.00
C ARG A 57 -2.88 -16.29 7.42
N ALA A 58 -2.44 -17.24 6.59
CA ALA A 58 -1.27 -18.06 6.85
C ALA A 58 0.03 -17.24 6.90
N ALA A 59 0.19 -16.20 6.08
CA ALA A 59 1.33 -15.29 6.17
C ALA A 59 1.38 -14.59 7.53
N ARG A 60 0.25 -14.04 7.98
CA ARG A 60 0.13 -13.34 9.26
C ARG A 60 0.33 -14.24 10.46
N GLN A 61 -0.21 -15.46 10.44
CA GLN A 61 0.00 -16.46 11.51
C GLN A 61 1.47 -16.81 11.71
N ARG A 62 2.28 -16.73 10.67
CA ARG A 62 3.75 -16.93 10.74
C ARG A 62 4.54 -15.68 11.10
N GLY A 63 3.89 -14.55 11.40
CA GLY A 63 4.55 -13.27 11.60
C GLY A 63 5.13 -12.68 10.31
N GLY A 64 4.70 -13.18 9.15
CA GLY A 64 5.10 -12.66 7.83
C GLY A 64 4.31 -11.43 7.42
N ARG A 65 4.68 -10.86 6.27
CA ARG A 65 4.08 -9.65 5.69
C ARG A 65 3.31 -9.97 4.42
N VAL A 66 2.25 -9.21 4.19
CA VAL A 66 1.49 -9.18 2.93
C VAL A 66 2.01 -8.02 2.09
N VAL A 67 2.68 -8.34 1.00
CA VAL A 67 3.22 -7.37 0.05
C VAL A 67 2.29 -7.27 -1.14
N ALA A 68 1.61 -6.16 -1.30
CA ALA A 68 0.79 -5.90 -2.48
C ALA A 68 1.67 -5.44 -3.66
N ILE A 69 1.41 -6.01 -4.83
CA ILE A 69 2.03 -5.59 -6.08
C ILE A 69 0.99 -4.82 -6.89
N GLY A 70 1.16 -3.50 -6.92
CA GLY A 70 0.23 -2.55 -7.54
C GLY A 70 -0.91 -2.11 -6.63
N THR A 71 -1.44 -0.92 -6.93
CA THR A 71 -2.57 -0.32 -6.21
C THR A 71 -3.86 -1.11 -6.38
N THR A 72 -4.01 -1.83 -7.49
CA THR A 72 -5.12 -2.77 -7.73
C THR A 72 -5.17 -3.86 -6.67
N ALA A 73 -4.02 -4.48 -6.35
CA ALA A 73 -3.95 -5.50 -5.30
C ALA A 73 -4.28 -4.91 -3.92
N VAL A 74 -3.81 -3.69 -3.62
CA VAL A 74 -4.18 -2.99 -2.38
C VAL A 74 -5.70 -2.81 -2.28
N ARG A 75 -6.31 -2.22 -3.30
CA ARG A 75 -7.75 -1.94 -3.30
C ARG A 75 -8.58 -3.23 -3.16
N SER A 76 -8.19 -4.29 -3.84
CA SER A 76 -8.87 -5.59 -3.75
C SER A 76 -8.78 -6.20 -2.34
N LEU A 77 -7.58 -6.25 -1.74
CA LEU A 77 -7.37 -6.83 -0.42
C LEU A 77 -8.03 -5.99 0.69
N GLU A 78 -7.97 -4.67 0.58
CA GLU A 78 -8.61 -3.77 1.55
C GLU A 78 -10.14 -3.82 1.44
N THR A 79 -10.71 -3.94 0.23
CA THR A 79 -12.14 -4.20 0.04
C THR A 79 -12.57 -5.49 0.73
N ALA A 80 -11.84 -6.58 0.52
CA ALA A 80 -12.11 -7.88 1.12
C ALA A 80 -11.97 -7.91 2.65
N SER A 81 -11.42 -6.85 3.24
CA SER A 81 -11.22 -6.71 4.70
C SER A 81 -12.08 -5.61 5.33
N ARG A 82 -12.81 -4.85 4.50
CA ARG A 82 -13.48 -3.59 4.89
C ARG A 82 -14.52 -3.81 5.99
N GLU A 83 -15.35 -4.83 5.86
CA GLU A 83 -16.49 -5.05 6.77
C GLU A 83 -16.09 -5.70 8.10
N THR A 84 -15.28 -6.74 8.03
CA THR A 84 -14.98 -7.58 9.20
C THR A 84 -13.66 -7.24 9.89
N GLY A 85 -12.84 -6.37 9.27
CA GLY A 85 -11.48 -6.07 9.75
C GLY A 85 -10.46 -7.17 9.48
N THR A 86 -10.90 -8.31 8.95
CA THR A 86 -10.07 -9.46 8.55
C THR A 86 -10.44 -9.87 7.13
N ILE A 87 -9.46 -10.35 6.36
CA ILE A 87 -9.72 -10.71 4.97
C ILE A 87 -10.69 -11.89 4.85
N GLN A 88 -11.73 -11.70 4.02
CA GLN A 88 -12.74 -12.69 3.68
C GLN A 88 -12.87 -12.80 2.15
N PRO A 89 -13.33 -13.93 1.60
CA PRO A 89 -13.67 -14.00 0.18
C PRO A 89 -14.64 -12.89 -0.20
N PHE A 90 -14.35 -12.24 -1.33
CA PHE A 90 -15.16 -11.15 -1.82
C PHE A 90 -15.36 -11.24 -3.35
N TYR A 91 -16.59 -11.12 -3.79
CA TYR A 91 -16.99 -11.11 -5.19
C TYR A 91 -18.05 -10.04 -5.37
N GLY A 92 -17.71 -8.95 -5.98
CA GLY A 92 -18.64 -7.84 -6.12
C GLY A 92 -17.97 -6.51 -6.47
N ASP A 93 -18.77 -5.49 -6.49
CA ASP A 93 -18.34 -4.14 -6.80
C ASP A 93 -17.69 -3.46 -5.60
N THR A 94 -16.66 -2.67 -5.88
CA THR A 94 -15.99 -1.81 -4.89
C THR A 94 -15.89 -0.39 -5.38
N ASP A 95 -16.20 0.52 -4.51
CA ASP A 95 -16.02 1.97 -4.63
C ASP A 95 -14.92 2.47 -3.67
N ILE A 96 -14.06 1.57 -3.21
CA ILE A 96 -13.10 1.90 -2.16
C ILE A 96 -12.21 3.08 -2.55
N PHE A 97 -12.29 4.14 -1.77
CA PHE A 97 -11.45 5.32 -1.88
C PHE A 97 -10.47 5.38 -0.72
N ILE A 98 -9.19 5.20 -1.03
CA ILE A 98 -8.12 5.21 -0.05
C ILE A 98 -7.36 6.52 -0.15
N TYR A 99 -7.41 7.34 0.90
CA TYR A 99 -6.76 8.64 1.01
C TYR A 99 -6.18 8.83 2.43
N PRO A 100 -5.37 9.86 2.68
CA PRO A 100 -4.74 10.08 4.00
C PRO A 100 -5.75 10.02 5.14
N GLY A 101 -5.43 9.20 6.16
CA GLY A 101 -6.34 8.85 7.26
C GLY A 101 -6.93 7.45 7.16
N TYR A 102 -6.82 6.78 6.00
CA TYR A 102 -7.24 5.39 5.84
C TYR A 102 -6.38 4.44 6.69
N ARG A 103 -7.03 3.49 7.36
CA ARG A 103 -6.36 2.46 8.16
C ARG A 103 -6.31 1.15 7.39
N PHE A 104 -5.12 0.79 6.91
CA PHE A 104 -4.89 -0.48 6.21
C PHE A 104 -5.07 -1.68 7.15
N ARG A 105 -5.66 -2.75 6.62
CA ARG A 105 -6.03 -3.95 7.37
C ARG A 105 -5.32 -5.20 6.87
N SER A 106 -5.09 -5.29 5.58
CA SER A 106 -4.57 -6.49 4.92
C SER A 106 -3.19 -6.31 4.30
N VAL A 107 -2.75 -5.09 4.01
CA VAL A 107 -1.49 -4.83 3.29
C VAL A 107 -0.44 -4.28 4.24
N ASP A 108 0.74 -4.91 4.25
CA ASP A 108 1.87 -4.53 5.11
C ASP A 108 3.02 -3.86 4.35
N ALA A 109 3.08 -4.04 3.03
CA ALA A 109 4.02 -3.35 2.14
C ALA A 109 3.44 -3.25 0.73
N LEU A 110 3.89 -2.27 -0.03
CA LEU A 110 3.39 -1.98 -1.38
C LEU A 110 4.56 -1.77 -2.34
N LEU A 111 4.56 -2.50 -3.45
CA LEU A 111 5.38 -2.19 -4.62
C LEU A 111 4.48 -1.62 -5.71
N THR A 112 4.73 -0.39 -6.13
CA THR A 112 3.91 0.27 -7.17
C THR A 112 4.71 1.31 -7.96
N ASN A 113 4.20 1.71 -9.12
CA ASN A 113 4.80 2.77 -9.92
C ASN A 113 4.65 4.16 -9.27
N PHE A 114 5.35 5.14 -9.83
CA PHE A 114 5.09 6.55 -9.53
C PHE A 114 3.80 7.00 -10.25
N HIS A 115 2.87 7.56 -9.50
CA HIS A 115 1.55 7.96 -9.98
C HIS A 115 1.52 9.44 -10.37
N LEU A 116 0.57 9.81 -11.24
CA LEU A 116 0.40 11.18 -11.69
C LEU A 116 -0.17 12.08 -10.58
N PRO A 117 0.12 13.39 -10.63
CA PRO A 117 -0.52 14.38 -9.76
C PRO A 117 -2.05 14.30 -9.83
N GLU A 118 -2.73 14.72 -8.77
CA GLU A 118 -4.19 14.80 -8.66
C GLU A 118 -4.93 13.47 -8.85
N SER A 119 -4.20 12.34 -8.81
CA SER A 119 -4.81 11.01 -8.95
C SER A 119 -5.18 10.39 -7.60
N THR A 120 -6.24 9.60 -7.59
CA THR A 120 -6.63 8.77 -6.44
C THR A 120 -5.53 7.80 -6.03
N LEU A 121 -4.66 7.40 -6.98
CA LEU A 121 -3.54 6.50 -6.73
C LEU A 121 -2.40 7.19 -5.97
N LEU A 122 -2.14 8.48 -6.24
CA LEU A 122 -1.19 9.27 -5.44
C LEU A 122 -1.73 9.45 -4.00
N MET A 123 -3.05 9.63 -3.85
CA MET A 123 -3.66 9.70 -2.52
C MET A 123 -3.51 8.39 -1.76
N LEU A 124 -3.66 7.25 -2.42
CA LEU A 124 -3.47 5.92 -1.83
C LEU A 124 -2.05 5.75 -1.29
N VAL A 125 -1.02 6.07 -2.07
CA VAL A 125 0.38 5.94 -1.59
C VAL A 125 0.68 6.95 -0.48
N CYS A 126 0.09 8.15 -0.51
CA CYS A 126 0.16 9.11 0.59
C CYS A 126 -0.53 8.61 1.86
N ALA A 127 -1.64 7.89 1.72
CA ALA A 127 -2.30 7.23 2.85
C ALA A 127 -1.43 6.13 3.46
N PHE A 128 -0.67 5.42 2.63
CA PHE A 128 0.13 4.27 3.05
C PHE A 128 1.38 4.67 3.85
N ALA A 129 2.11 5.68 3.41
CA ALA A 129 3.40 6.06 4.03
C ALA A 129 3.44 7.49 4.59
N GLY A 130 2.35 8.23 4.47
CA GLY A 130 2.29 9.64 4.87
C GLY A 130 2.65 10.60 3.73
N LYS A 131 1.88 11.66 3.60
CA LYS A 131 2.00 12.65 2.51
C LYS A 131 3.41 13.25 2.43
N ALA A 132 3.99 13.66 3.56
CA ALA A 132 5.28 14.35 3.59
C ALA A 132 6.40 13.47 3.00
N LEU A 133 6.49 12.20 3.43
CA LEU A 133 7.49 11.26 2.95
C LEU A 133 7.31 10.94 1.45
N ILE A 134 6.08 10.72 1.02
CA ILE A 134 5.79 10.45 -0.39
C ILE A 134 6.16 11.65 -1.27
N MET A 135 5.81 12.87 -0.88
CA MET A 135 6.17 14.07 -1.65
C MET A 135 7.67 14.28 -1.72
N GLN A 136 8.43 13.97 -0.65
CA GLN A 136 9.89 14.01 -0.66
C GLN A 136 10.45 12.96 -1.64
N ALA A 137 9.97 11.71 -1.59
CA ALA A 137 10.39 10.65 -2.52
C ALA A 137 10.09 11.00 -3.98
N TYR A 138 8.96 11.66 -4.24
CA TYR A 138 8.62 12.13 -5.59
C TYR A 138 9.54 13.25 -6.06
N ALA A 139 9.90 14.20 -5.19
CA ALA A 139 10.85 15.27 -5.53
C ALA A 139 12.22 14.68 -5.88
N GLU A 140 12.70 13.71 -5.11
CA GLU A 140 13.95 13.00 -5.39
C GLU A 140 13.88 12.20 -6.70
N ALA A 141 12.78 11.46 -6.91
CA ALA A 141 12.58 10.70 -8.14
C ALA A 141 12.58 11.60 -9.40
N ILE A 142 12.01 12.79 -9.31
CA ILE A 142 12.04 13.79 -10.40
C ILE A 142 13.47 14.28 -10.63
N ALA A 143 14.21 14.61 -9.57
CA ALA A 143 15.58 15.10 -9.66
C ALA A 143 16.52 14.05 -10.25
N GLU A 144 16.32 12.78 -9.93
CA GLU A 144 17.11 11.64 -10.42
C GLU A 144 16.61 11.08 -11.76
N GLY A 145 15.57 11.68 -12.36
CA GLY A 145 15.07 11.31 -13.69
C GLY A 145 14.34 9.96 -13.75
N TYR A 146 13.72 9.53 -12.66
CA TYR A 146 12.87 8.33 -12.63
C TYR A 146 11.69 8.45 -13.60
N ARG A 147 11.30 7.32 -14.17
CA ARG A 147 10.18 7.25 -15.13
C ARG A 147 8.88 7.00 -14.37
N PHE A 148 7.90 7.82 -14.67
CA PHE A 148 6.60 7.79 -14.02
C PHE A 148 5.59 6.94 -14.79
N PHE A 149 4.44 6.68 -14.16
CA PHE A 149 3.31 5.98 -14.70
C PHE A 149 3.65 4.53 -15.06
N SER A 150 3.19 4.02 -16.20
CA SER A 150 3.36 2.60 -16.61
C SER A 150 4.75 2.31 -17.23
N TYR A 151 5.64 3.27 -17.31
CA TYR A 151 6.86 3.19 -18.11
C TYR A 151 8.14 2.81 -17.36
N GLY A 152 8.00 2.38 -16.11
CA GLY A 152 9.15 1.66 -15.68
C GLY A 152 9.51 1.67 -14.22
N ASP A 153 9.75 2.80 -13.61
CA ASP A 153 10.32 2.78 -12.27
C ASP A 153 9.23 2.58 -11.22
N ALA A 154 9.61 2.05 -10.07
CA ALA A 154 8.67 1.67 -9.02
C ALA A 154 9.21 2.01 -7.63
N MET A 155 8.31 2.22 -6.70
CA MET A 155 8.58 2.42 -5.29
C MET A 155 8.27 1.15 -4.52
N PHE A 156 9.14 0.76 -3.58
CA PHE A 156 8.80 -0.21 -2.55
C PHE A 156 8.53 0.55 -1.25
N ILE A 157 7.29 0.54 -0.83
CA ILE A 157 6.77 1.34 0.28
C ILE A 157 6.46 0.42 1.46
N THR A 158 7.03 0.71 2.62
CA THR A 158 6.66 0.10 3.90
C THR A 158 6.01 1.15 4.79
N PRO A 159 5.04 0.79 5.65
CA PRO A 159 4.51 1.75 6.61
C PRO A 159 5.64 2.32 7.46
N PHE A 160 5.54 3.60 7.77
CA PHE A 160 6.46 4.23 8.70
C PHE A 160 6.27 3.58 10.07
N ILE A 161 7.17 2.68 10.44
CA ILE A 161 7.31 2.30 11.85
C ILE A 161 7.99 3.51 12.48
N THR A 162 7.22 4.37 13.14
CA THR A 162 7.81 5.39 14.02
C THR A 162 8.72 4.63 14.96
N PRO A 163 10.05 4.82 14.94
CA PRO A 163 10.88 4.23 15.95
C PRO A 163 10.32 4.73 17.28
N LEU A 164 9.99 3.82 18.17
CA LEU A 164 9.77 4.18 19.57
C LEU A 164 11.03 4.91 19.97
N ILE A 165 10.95 6.26 20.04
CA ILE A 165 11.99 7.07 20.62
C ILE A 165 11.97 6.67 22.09
N THR A 166 12.83 5.72 22.44
CA THR A 166 13.18 5.48 23.83
C THR A 166 13.80 6.81 24.26
N PRO A 167 13.23 7.54 25.23
CA PRO A 167 13.88 8.75 25.71
C PRO A 167 15.27 8.33 26.19
N PHE A 168 16.30 8.93 25.63
CA PHE A 168 17.64 8.83 26.17
C PHE A 168 17.54 9.33 27.62
N ILE A 169 17.56 8.42 28.57
CA ILE A 169 17.79 8.73 29.97
C ILE A 169 19.23 9.21 30.01
N THR A 170 19.40 10.53 30.01
CA THR A 170 20.69 11.15 30.37
C THR A 170 20.95 10.72 31.81
N PRO A 171 22.08 10.04 32.11
CA PRO A 171 22.46 9.79 33.49
C PRO A 171 22.65 11.14 34.18
N GLU A 172 21.99 11.31 35.32
CA GLU A 172 22.22 12.47 36.16
C GLU A 172 23.70 12.54 36.57
N PRO A 173 24.34 13.73 36.57
CA PRO A 173 25.71 13.85 37.05
C PRO A 173 25.73 13.55 38.54
N GLU A 174 26.57 12.56 38.91
CA GLU A 174 26.90 12.28 40.31
C GLU A 174 27.38 13.56 40.97
N LEU A 175 26.62 14.03 41.95
CA LEU A 175 27.06 15.08 42.89
C LEU A 175 28.18 14.49 43.73
N GLN A 176 29.41 14.90 43.43
CA GLN A 176 30.54 14.69 44.32
C GLN A 176 30.32 15.55 45.58
N GLU A 177 29.98 14.91 46.67
CA GLU A 177 30.08 15.52 48.01
C GLU A 177 31.55 15.74 48.36
N LYS A 178 31.82 17.00 48.76
CA LYS A 178 33.05 17.38 49.43
C LYS A 178 32.81 17.46 50.94
#